data_7b1f7e234eb902f61a0ff85a14e49ebc
#
_entry.id   7b1f7e234eb902f61a0ff85a14e49ebc
#
_cell.length_a   1.000
_cell.length_b   1.000
_cell.length_c   1.000
_cell.angle_alpha   90.00
_cell.angle_beta   90.00
_cell.angle_gamma   90.00
#
_symmetry.space_group_name_H-M   'P 1'
#
loop_
_entity.id
_entity.type
_entity.pdbx_description
1 polymer ?
#
loop_
_entity_poly.entity_id
_entity_poly.type
_entity_poly.pdbx_seq_one_letter_code
_entity_poly.pdbx_strand_id
1 'polypeptide(L)'
;HFYNSELLKLIKSQNIENIIAKVGADYRINESHDIDDGMKLDIDENSNLINAMSKNLTTYNAIDCGIFKCKYSFFDYLNQAKEEGNCSLSDACNLLIEKSLMGSVDIKNYSWIDIDTPEALAFIEQNPEKYK
;
A
#
# COMPACT_ATOMS: atom_id res chain seq x y z
N HIS A 1 -1.98 2.57 -15.97
CA HIS A 1 -1.85 3.28 -14.70
C HIS A 1 -1.60 4.75 -14.93
N PHE A 2 -2.49 5.54 -14.44
CA PHE A 2 -2.31 6.97 -14.51
C PHE A 2 -2.32 7.56 -13.11
N TYR A 3 -1.14 7.92 -12.65
CA TYR A 3 -0.98 8.60 -11.38
C TYR A 3 -0.48 10.01 -11.64
N ASN A 4 -0.99 10.93 -10.88
CA ASN A 4 -0.48 12.28 -10.86
C ASN A 4 1.01 12.23 -10.48
N SER A 5 1.85 13.00 -11.18
CA SER A 5 3.29 12.99 -10.91
C SER A 5 3.62 13.48 -9.50
N GLU A 6 2.80 14.36 -8.94
CA GLU A 6 2.98 14.83 -7.57
C GLU A 6 2.68 13.73 -6.57
N LEU A 7 1.73 12.84 -6.89
CA LEU A 7 1.45 11.67 -6.08
C LEU A 7 2.67 10.75 -6.03
N LEU A 8 3.28 10.51 -7.18
CA LEU A 8 4.49 9.68 -7.22
C LEU A 8 5.62 10.28 -6.38
N LYS A 9 5.78 11.59 -6.44
CA LYS A 9 6.78 12.29 -5.63
C LYS A 9 6.47 12.17 -4.14
N LEU A 10 5.22 12.30 -3.78
CA LEU A 10 4.78 12.15 -2.39
C LEU A 10 5.15 10.77 -1.86
N ILE A 11 4.84 9.73 -2.60
CA ILE A 11 5.14 8.35 -2.20
C ILE A 11 6.65 8.15 -2.10
N LYS A 12 7.42 8.62 -3.07
CA LYS A 12 8.87 8.48 -3.06
C LYS A 12 9.53 9.18 -1.88
N SER A 13 8.95 10.28 -1.40
CA SER A 13 9.52 11.07 -0.33
C SER A 13 9.28 10.47 1.06
N GLN A 14 8.46 9.44 1.17
CA GLN A 14 8.10 8.86 2.46
C GLN A 14 9.30 8.21 3.15
N ASN A 15 9.35 8.36 4.47
CA ASN A 15 10.33 7.70 5.31
C ASN A 15 9.80 6.33 5.72
N ILE A 16 10.56 5.27 5.47
CA ILE A 16 10.19 3.91 5.85
C ILE A 16 11.28 3.23 6.68
N GLU A 17 12.06 4.02 7.45
CA GLU A 17 13.16 3.47 8.24
C GLU A 17 12.73 2.41 9.25
N ASN A 18 11.60 2.61 9.90
CA ASN A 18 11.12 1.76 10.99
C ASN A 18 10.07 0.75 10.55
N ILE A 19 9.73 0.72 9.29
CA ILE A 19 8.72 -0.19 8.73
C ILE A 19 9.23 -0.75 7.42
N ILE A 20 8.49 -1.66 6.83
CA ILE A 20 8.90 -2.32 5.58
C ILE A 20 8.24 -1.69 4.36
N ALA A 21 7.00 -1.22 4.51
CA ALA A 21 6.26 -0.67 3.37
C ALA A 21 5.25 0.39 3.81
N LYS A 22 4.98 1.33 2.90
CA LYS A 22 3.85 2.26 3.03
C LYS A 22 3.02 2.19 1.76
N VAL A 23 1.71 2.16 1.90
CA VAL A 23 0.77 2.17 0.79
C VAL A 23 0.08 3.52 0.72
N GLY A 24 -0.15 4.00 -0.51
CA GLY A 24 -0.97 5.18 -0.71
C GLY A 24 -2.42 4.90 -0.33
N ALA A 25 -2.98 5.75 0.51
CA ALA A 25 -4.31 5.56 1.05
C ALA A 25 -5.21 6.73 0.65
N ASP A 26 -6.33 6.42 0.02
CA ASP A 26 -7.32 7.40 -0.38
C ASP A 26 -8.45 7.42 0.64
N TYR A 27 -8.57 8.52 1.37
CA TYR A 27 -9.62 8.68 2.37
C TYR A 27 -10.95 9.17 1.79
N ARG A 28 -11.02 9.40 0.50
CA ARG A 28 -12.24 9.88 -0.17
C ARG A 28 -13.17 8.70 -0.50
N ILE A 29 -13.53 7.94 0.51
CA ILE A 29 -14.30 6.70 0.33
C ILE A 29 -15.70 6.95 -0.21
N ASN A 30 -16.27 8.14 0.03
CA ASN A 30 -17.59 8.49 -0.46
C ASN A 30 -17.60 8.91 -1.93
N GLU A 31 -16.44 9.15 -2.50
CA GLU A 31 -16.29 9.62 -3.87
C GLU A 31 -15.77 8.54 -4.82
N SER A 32 -15.38 7.41 -4.28
CA SER A 32 -14.86 6.31 -5.11
C SER A 32 -15.99 5.60 -5.85
N HIS A 33 -15.79 5.37 -7.13
CA HIS A 33 -16.76 4.68 -7.96
C HIS A 33 -16.70 3.17 -7.82
N ASP A 34 -15.54 2.63 -7.45
CA ASP A 34 -15.32 1.18 -7.42
C ASP A 34 -15.01 0.70 -6.00
N ILE A 35 -15.69 1.31 -5.03
CA ILE A 35 -15.40 1.02 -3.63
C ILE A 35 -15.66 -0.44 -3.27
N ASP A 36 -16.65 -1.07 -3.92
CA ASP A 36 -17.00 -2.47 -3.64
C ASP A 36 -15.90 -3.44 -4.07
N ASP A 37 -15.17 -3.10 -5.12
CA ASP A 37 -14.08 -3.93 -5.62
C ASP A 37 -12.71 -3.51 -5.06
N GLY A 38 -12.66 -2.38 -4.38
CA GLY A 38 -11.41 -1.83 -3.87
C GLY A 38 -10.89 -2.58 -2.65
N MET A 39 -9.57 -2.58 -2.53
CA MET A 39 -8.92 -3.07 -1.33
C MET A 39 -9.10 -2.03 -0.23
N LYS A 40 -9.76 -2.41 0.84
CA LYS A 40 -10.11 -1.51 1.93
C LYS A 40 -9.05 -1.56 3.02
N LEU A 41 -8.81 -0.42 3.64
CA LEU A 41 -7.79 -0.26 4.66
C LEU A 41 -8.42 0.25 5.94
N ASP A 42 -8.08 -0.37 7.05
CA ASP A 42 -8.37 0.15 8.39
C ASP A 42 -7.05 0.70 8.93
N ILE A 43 -6.96 2.00 9.05
CA ILE A 43 -5.72 2.70 9.39
C ILE A 43 -5.86 3.36 10.76
N ASP A 44 -4.85 3.17 11.61
CA ASP A 44 -4.74 3.90 12.86
C ASP A 44 -4.34 5.35 12.55
N GLU A 45 -5.23 6.29 12.82
CA GLU A 45 -5.03 7.69 12.48
C GLU A 45 -3.88 8.35 13.24
N ASN A 46 -3.50 7.80 14.38
CA ASN A 46 -2.40 8.35 15.19
C ASN A 46 -1.03 7.95 14.67
N SER A 47 -0.88 6.68 14.30
CA SER A 47 0.41 6.14 13.86
C SER A 47 0.54 6.01 12.35
N ASN A 48 -0.59 6.05 11.62
CA ASN A 48 -0.68 5.76 10.20
C ASN A 48 -0.30 4.32 9.85
N LEU A 49 -0.25 3.45 10.85
CA LEU A 49 -0.06 2.02 10.62
C LEU A 49 -1.38 1.38 10.22
N ILE A 50 -1.28 0.38 9.37
CA ILE A 50 -2.46 -0.35 8.90
C ILE A 50 -2.80 -1.45 9.88
N ASN A 51 -4.04 -1.46 10.34
CA ASN A 51 -4.55 -2.48 11.24
C ASN A 51 -5.12 -3.69 10.50
N ALA A 52 -5.74 -3.45 9.34
CA ALA A 52 -6.35 -4.49 8.54
C ALA A 52 -6.46 -4.06 7.09
N MET A 53 -6.42 -5.03 6.19
CA MET A 53 -6.47 -4.81 4.75
C MET A 53 -7.20 -5.97 4.10
N SER A 54 -8.35 -5.69 3.45
CA SER A 54 -9.13 -6.72 2.77
C SER A 54 -10.19 -6.06 1.89
N LYS A 55 -10.57 -6.76 0.83
CA LYS A 55 -11.70 -6.33 0.01
C LYS A 55 -13.02 -6.43 0.77
N ASN A 56 -13.06 -7.23 1.82
CA ASN A 56 -14.28 -7.55 2.54
C ASN A 56 -14.41 -6.87 3.90
N LEU A 57 -13.58 -5.87 4.18
CA LEU A 57 -13.69 -5.16 5.45
C LEU A 57 -15.03 -4.43 5.54
N THR A 58 -15.68 -4.57 6.69
CA THR A 58 -16.91 -3.84 6.97
C THR A 58 -16.65 -2.49 7.64
N THR A 59 -15.51 -2.37 8.31
CA THR A 59 -15.08 -1.13 8.95
C THR A 59 -13.73 -0.73 8.33
N TYR A 60 -13.71 0.42 7.67
CA TYR A 60 -12.51 0.92 7.02
C TYR A 60 -12.60 2.43 6.88
N ASN A 61 -11.44 3.09 6.77
CA ASN A 61 -11.38 4.54 6.62
C ASN A 61 -10.66 4.99 5.36
N ALA A 62 -10.11 4.06 4.59
CA ALA A 62 -9.41 4.42 3.35
C ALA A 62 -9.42 3.27 2.35
N ILE A 63 -9.04 3.59 1.12
CA ILE A 63 -8.92 2.64 0.02
C ILE A 63 -7.46 2.64 -0.44
N ASP A 64 -6.93 1.46 -0.72
CA ASP A 64 -5.60 1.27 -1.30
C ASP A 64 -5.60 1.80 -2.73
N CYS A 65 -4.69 2.72 -3.02
CA CYS A 65 -4.60 3.28 -4.37
C CYS A 65 -3.60 2.53 -5.27
N GLY A 66 -3.06 1.42 -4.79
CA GLY A 66 -2.22 0.55 -5.62
C GLY A 66 -0.77 0.96 -5.74
N ILE A 67 -0.33 1.93 -4.96
CA ILE A 67 1.04 2.41 -4.99
C ILE A 67 1.70 2.18 -3.64
N PHE A 68 2.89 1.61 -3.66
CA PHE A 68 3.66 1.31 -2.45
C PHE A 68 5.06 1.89 -2.54
N LYS A 69 5.59 2.28 -1.39
CA LYS A 69 7.04 2.41 -1.21
C LYS A 69 7.45 1.32 -0.24
N CYS A 70 8.43 0.51 -0.61
CA CYS A 70 8.84 -0.61 0.23
C CYS A 70 10.34 -0.82 0.22
N LYS A 71 10.82 -1.46 1.29
CA LYS A 71 12.19 -1.92 1.36
C LYS A 71 12.36 -3.21 0.56
N TYR A 72 13.59 -3.50 0.18
CA TYR A 72 13.91 -4.72 -0.55
C TYR A 72 13.50 -5.97 0.22
N SER A 73 13.58 -5.90 1.55
CA SER A 73 13.19 -7.02 2.42
C SER A 73 11.71 -7.39 2.28
N PHE A 74 10.90 -6.54 1.66
CA PHE A 74 9.51 -6.89 1.37
C PHE A 74 9.41 -8.18 0.56
N PHE A 75 10.38 -8.42 -0.30
CA PHE A 75 10.40 -9.64 -1.12
C PHE A 75 10.57 -10.91 -0.28
N ASP A 76 11.21 -10.80 0.88
CA ASP A 76 11.31 -11.93 1.81
C ASP A 76 9.93 -12.31 2.35
N TYR A 77 9.08 -11.32 2.59
CA TYR A 77 7.71 -11.55 3.04
C TYR A 77 6.84 -12.12 1.93
N LEU A 78 7.07 -11.70 0.69
CA LEU A 78 6.39 -12.30 -0.45
C LEU A 78 6.75 -13.78 -0.58
N ASN A 79 8.02 -14.11 -0.41
CA ASN A 79 8.49 -15.50 -0.48
C ASN A 79 7.91 -16.32 0.68
N GLN A 80 7.85 -15.74 1.87
CA GLN A 80 7.26 -16.41 3.04
C GLN A 80 5.78 -16.72 2.79
N ALA A 81 5.04 -15.77 2.27
CA ALA A 81 3.63 -15.95 1.96
C ALA A 81 3.45 -17.06 0.93
N LYS A 82 4.31 -17.11 -0.07
CA LYS A 82 4.29 -18.13 -1.10
C LYS A 82 4.55 -19.51 -0.54
N GLU A 83 5.50 -19.63 0.39
CA GLU A 83 5.82 -20.90 1.06
C GLU A 83 4.66 -21.41 1.90
N GLU A 84 3.85 -20.51 2.43
CA GLU A 84 2.66 -20.85 3.21
C GLU A 84 1.44 -21.16 2.32
N GLY A 85 1.63 -21.17 1.01
CA GLY A 85 0.55 -21.44 0.07
C GLY A 85 -0.25 -20.21 -0.35
N ASN A 86 0.18 -19.04 0.07
CA ASN A 86 -0.46 -17.78 -0.25
C ASN A 86 0.40 -17.02 -1.24
N CYS A 87 -0.16 -16.70 -2.40
CA CYS A 87 0.63 -16.14 -3.50
C CYS A 87 0.28 -14.70 -3.85
N SER A 88 -0.55 -14.03 -3.06
CA SER A 88 -0.97 -12.68 -3.39
C SER A 88 -0.13 -11.63 -2.68
N LEU A 89 -0.11 -10.45 -3.28
CA LEU A 89 0.53 -9.28 -2.68
C LEU A 89 -0.12 -8.94 -1.33
N SER A 90 -1.44 -9.08 -1.25
CA SER A 90 -2.15 -8.79 -0.01
C SER A 90 -1.79 -9.76 1.12
N ASP A 91 -1.44 -10.99 0.79
CA ASP A 91 -1.01 -11.95 1.80
C ASP A 91 0.32 -11.51 2.43
N ALA A 92 1.26 -11.05 1.62
CA ALA A 92 2.51 -10.51 2.13
C ALA A 92 2.27 -9.26 2.97
N CYS A 93 1.37 -8.38 2.52
CA CYS A 93 1.01 -7.19 3.28
C CYS A 93 0.41 -7.56 4.64
N ASN A 94 -0.41 -8.58 4.69
CA ASN A 94 -1.01 -9.03 5.96
C ASN A 94 0.05 -9.54 6.93
N LEU A 95 1.10 -10.17 6.44
CA LEU A 95 2.23 -10.55 7.30
C LEU A 95 2.89 -9.32 7.93
N LEU A 96 3.07 -8.26 7.15
CA LEU A 96 3.63 -7.01 7.64
C LEU A 96 2.70 -6.34 8.64
N ILE A 97 1.40 -6.37 8.38
CA ILE A 97 0.39 -5.78 9.25
C ILE A 97 0.43 -6.45 10.63
N GLU A 98 0.52 -7.77 10.66
CA GLU A 98 0.63 -8.51 11.91
C GLU A 98 1.83 -8.09 12.74
N LYS A 99 2.88 -7.64 12.10
CA LYS A 99 4.13 -7.24 12.75
C LYS A 99 4.24 -5.73 12.95
N SER A 100 3.20 -4.97 12.60
CA SER A 100 3.19 -3.50 12.66
C SER A 100 4.29 -2.88 11.80
N LEU A 101 4.55 -3.49 10.65
CA LEU A 101 5.59 -3.05 9.71
C LEU A 101 5.04 -2.43 8.43
N MET A 102 3.72 -2.27 8.35
CA MET A 102 3.07 -1.65 7.19
C MET A 102 2.37 -0.37 7.58
N GLY A 103 2.78 0.71 6.95
CA GLY A 103 2.18 2.01 7.15
C GLY A 103 1.41 2.48 5.94
N SER A 104 0.92 3.69 6.03
CA SER A 104 0.15 4.31 4.96
C SER A 104 0.58 5.76 4.77
N VAL A 105 0.27 6.30 3.60
CA VAL A 105 0.45 7.71 3.31
C VAL A 105 -0.85 8.25 2.74
N ASP A 106 -1.36 9.35 3.32
CA ASP A 106 -2.57 10.01 2.82
C ASP A 106 -2.25 10.66 1.48
N ILE A 107 -2.90 10.23 0.42
CA ILE A 107 -2.69 10.81 -0.91
C ILE A 107 -3.43 12.14 -1.09
N LYS A 108 -4.21 12.53 -0.08
CA LYS A 108 -4.94 13.80 -0.09
C LYS A 108 -5.91 13.86 -1.27
N ASN A 109 -5.80 14.88 -2.12
CA ASN A 109 -6.68 15.04 -3.27
C ASN A 109 -5.99 14.73 -4.60
N TYR A 110 -4.85 14.06 -4.56
CA TYR A 110 -4.18 13.66 -5.79
C TYR A 110 -5.02 12.62 -6.52
N SER A 111 -5.06 12.76 -7.84
CA SER A 111 -5.85 11.86 -8.68
C SER A 111 -5.10 10.58 -8.97
N TRP A 112 -5.84 9.48 -9.02
CA TRP A 112 -5.31 8.20 -9.45
C TRP A 112 -6.42 7.41 -10.13
N ILE A 113 -6.03 6.54 -11.02
CA ILE A 113 -6.95 5.64 -11.69
C ILE A 113 -6.39 4.24 -11.55
N ASP A 114 -7.18 3.37 -10.93
CA ASP A 114 -6.84 1.97 -10.83
C ASP A 114 -7.23 1.30 -12.15
N ILE A 115 -6.22 0.82 -12.86
CA ILE A 115 -6.43 0.11 -14.09
C ILE A 115 -6.02 -1.33 -13.87
N ASP A 116 -6.84 -2.06 -13.18
CA ASP A 116 -6.77 -3.51 -13.15
C ASP A 116 -5.41 -4.16 -13.13
N THR A 117 -4.38 -3.52 -12.74
CA THR A 117 -3.13 -4.21 -12.65
C THR A 117 -2.85 -4.57 -11.22
N PRO A 118 -2.59 -5.83 -10.99
CA PRO A 118 -2.24 -6.30 -9.65
C PRO A 118 -0.86 -5.83 -9.20
N GLU A 119 -0.05 -5.35 -10.14
CA GLU A 119 1.26 -4.88 -9.78
C GLU A 119 1.18 -3.45 -9.30
N ALA A 120 1.17 -3.29 -8.01
CA ALA A 120 1.41 -1.98 -7.44
C ALA A 120 2.80 -1.53 -7.86
N LEU A 121 2.93 -0.27 -8.22
CA LEU A 121 4.25 0.29 -8.46
C LEU A 121 4.97 0.33 -7.13
N ALA A 122 5.92 -0.55 -6.97
CA ALA A 122 6.71 -0.62 -5.77
C ALA A 122 7.97 0.20 -5.95
N PHE A 123 8.14 1.20 -5.11
CA PHE A 123 9.37 1.96 -5.06
C PHE A 123 10.28 1.29 -4.05
N ILE A 124 11.35 0.70 -4.54
CA ILE A 124 12.27 -0.05 -3.70
C ILE A 124 13.40 0.88 -3.29
N GLU A 125 13.46 1.14 -2.00
CA GLU A 125 14.36 2.16 -1.48
C GLU A 125 15.80 1.70 -1.30
N GLN A 126 16.02 0.41 -1.10
CA GLN A 126 17.36 -0.11 -0.79
C GLN A 126 18.36 -0.03 -1.93
N ASN A 127 17.90 0.23 -3.14
CA ASN A 127 18.77 0.38 -4.30
C ASN A 127 18.39 1.64 -5.06
N PRO A 128 18.58 2.81 -4.47
CA PRO A 128 18.12 4.05 -5.11
C PRO A 128 18.76 4.32 -6.46
N GLU A 129 19.97 3.87 -6.68
CA GLU A 129 20.64 4.07 -7.97
C GLU A 129 20.02 3.25 -9.08
N LYS A 130 19.43 2.11 -8.75
CA LYS A 130 18.72 1.29 -9.72
C LYS A 130 17.40 1.89 -10.17
N TYR A 131 16.80 2.72 -9.33
CA TYR A 131 15.44 3.19 -9.52
C TYR A 131 15.34 4.70 -9.67
N LYS A 132 16.42 5.31 -10.04
CA LYS A 132 16.42 6.74 -10.32
C LYS A 132 15.81 7.04 -11.68
#